data_a31520262468f074ec924b4b442a0a0a
#
_entry.id   a31520262468f074ec924b4b442a0a0a
#
_cell.length_a   1.000
_cell.length_b   1.000
_cell.length_c   1.000
_cell.angle_alpha   90.00
_cell.angle_beta   90.00
_cell.angle_gamma   90.00
#
_symmetry.space_group_name_H-M   'P 1'
#
loop_
_entity.id
_entity.type
_entity.pdbx_description
1 polymer ?
#
loop_
_entity_poly.entity_id
_entity_poly.type
_entity_poly.pdbx_seq_one_letter_code
_entity_poly.pdbx_strand_id
1 'polypeptide(L)'
;MDRGPVGGDDAGPRTPGVRGSRRLLAAGLVAVVVLLVVIAVLVTRLSGAASEASAPAATPSPSPTSTGNLTVPGIYQRVAPSVVIVRTSHELGAGVIVADDGTILTADHVIAGGGAITVTFADGTTANATVAAANPKLDVATLIPAKLPQVVVSATLGGGADVGASVVAIGNPLGLTDSVSAGVISGLDRTADTDHGTFSGLIQFDASVNPGSSGGPLLDAHGRVIGIVVSLAAPDGQDAFAGIGFAVPIGSALGGGTGPGTGPQI
;
A
#
# COMPACT_ATOMS: atom_id res chain seq x y z
N MET A 1 -41.20 72.73 74.57
CA MET A 1 -40.80 71.91 75.77
C MET A 1 -40.11 70.72 75.25
N ASP A 2 -38.89 70.47 75.51
CA ASP A 2 -37.83 70.92 76.38
C ASP A 2 -36.52 70.24 75.93
N ARG A 3 -35.50 70.99 75.80
CA ARG A 3 -34.07 70.81 75.99
C ARG A 3 -33.46 69.41 75.77
N GLY A 4 -32.44 69.46 75.00
CA GLY A 4 -31.13 68.87 74.91
C GLY A 4 -30.52 68.22 76.18
N PRO A 5 -29.21 67.93 76.23
CA PRO A 5 -28.04 68.43 75.45
C PRO A 5 -26.99 67.30 75.14
N VAL A 6 -26.06 67.66 74.24
CA VAL A 6 -24.60 67.62 74.22
C VAL A 6 -23.88 66.37 74.82
N GLY A 7 -23.02 65.77 74.05
CA GLY A 7 -21.90 64.93 74.46
C GLY A 7 -21.06 64.51 73.27
N GLY A 8 -20.03 65.31 72.99
CA GLY A 8 -19.02 64.94 72.03
C GLY A 8 -18.04 63.94 72.63
N ASP A 9 -17.46 63.14 71.82
CA ASP A 9 -16.10 62.67 72.07
C ASP A 9 -15.35 62.39 70.78
N ASP A 10 -14.36 63.06 70.69
CA ASP A 10 -13.29 63.18 69.71
C ASP A 10 -12.43 61.92 69.78
N ALA A 11 -12.29 61.16 68.74
CA ALA A 11 -11.31 60.06 68.66
C ALA A 11 -10.61 60.12 67.28
N GLY A 12 -9.47 60.70 67.29
CA GLY A 12 -8.54 60.85 66.17
C GLY A 12 -8.14 59.56 65.51
N PRO A 13 -7.65 59.64 64.26
CA PRO A 13 -7.34 58.46 63.44
C PRO A 13 -6.10 57.73 63.97
N ARG A 14 -6.26 56.47 64.29
CA ARG A 14 -5.15 55.58 64.62
C ARG A 14 -4.47 55.12 63.31
N THR A 15 -3.22 55.52 63.09
CA THR A 15 -2.35 55.04 62.04
C THR A 15 -2.06 53.56 62.20
N PRO A 16 -2.26 52.66 61.16
CA PRO A 16 -1.88 51.29 61.24
C PRO A 16 -0.36 51.13 61.17
N GLY A 17 0.18 50.43 62.15
CA GLY A 17 1.61 50.25 62.35
C GLY A 17 2.32 49.50 61.22
N VAL A 18 3.44 50.06 60.80
CA VAL A 18 4.39 49.65 59.73
C VAL A 18 5.08 48.28 60.02
N ARG A 19 4.60 47.45 60.90
CA ARG A 19 5.25 46.16 61.25
C ARG A 19 4.79 44.97 60.43
N GLY A 20 3.66 45.05 59.68
CA GLY A 20 3.14 43.95 58.85
C GLY A 20 3.81 43.83 57.48
N SER A 21 4.18 44.98 56.86
CA SER A 21 4.71 44.99 55.50
C SER A 21 6.11 44.37 55.34
N ARG A 22 6.94 44.47 56.35
CA ARG A 22 8.31 43.89 56.33
C ARG A 22 8.30 42.34 56.39
N ARG A 23 7.32 41.76 57.08
CA ARG A 23 7.19 40.29 57.13
C ARG A 23 6.64 39.71 55.85
N LEU A 24 5.74 40.41 55.17
CA LEU A 24 5.21 40.00 53.84
C LEU A 24 6.26 40.13 52.74
N LEU A 25 7.08 41.20 52.77
CA LEU A 25 8.19 41.38 51.85
C LEU A 25 9.29 40.34 52.04
N ALA A 26 9.60 39.96 53.32
CA ALA A 26 10.57 38.91 53.59
C ALA A 26 10.06 37.53 53.16
N ALA A 27 8.78 37.24 53.38
CA ALA A 27 8.16 35.98 52.92
C ALA A 27 8.13 35.88 51.36
N GLY A 28 7.85 37.01 50.68
CA GLY A 28 7.91 37.08 49.21
C GLY A 28 9.31 36.82 48.65
N LEU A 29 10.32 37.42 49.27
CA LEU A 29 11.70 37.23 48.86
C LEU A 29 12.17 35.78 49.04
N VAL A 30 11.81 35.14 50.13
CA VAL A 30 12.12 33.71 50.37
C VAL A 30 11.44 32.84 49.33
N ALA A 31 10.17 33.10 49.00
CA ALA A 31 9.46 32.34 47.98
C ALA A 31 10.11 32.46 46.59
N VAL A 32 10.56 33.66 46.20
CA VAL A 32 11.29 33.91 44.96
C VAL A 32 12.62 33.17 44.92
N VAL A 33 13.38 33.20 46.02
CA VAL A 33 14.68 32.50 46.10
C VAL A 33 14.47 30.97 46.03
N VAL A 34 13.47 30.44 46.69
CA VAL A 34 13.15 29.01 46.59
C VAL A 34 12.74 28.62 45.18
N LEU A 35 11.94 29.46 44.52
CA LEU A 35 11.54 29.22 43.13
C LEU A 35 12.76 29.22 42.18
N LEU A 36 13.68 30.20 42.36
CA LEU A 36 14.89 30.26 41.55
C LEU A 36 15.82 29.06 41.78
N VAL A 37 15.93 28.57 43.01
CA VAL A 37 16.70 27.38 43.33
C VAL A 37 16.07 26.13 42.69
N VAL A 38 14.74 26.03 42.75
CA VAL A 38 14.02 24.92 42.10
C VAL A 38 14.22 24.95 40.58
N ILE A 39 14.10 26.12 39.97
CA ILE A 39 14.34 26.28 38.53
C ILE A 39 15.80 25.93 38.18
N ALA A 40 16.77 26.38 38.96
CA ALA A 40 18.19 26.07 38.74
C ALA A 40 18.46 24.55 38.84
N VAL A 41 17.86 23.87 39.84
CA VAL A 41 17.96 22.41 39.99
C VAL A 41 17.27 21.69 38.84
N LEU A 42 16.11 22.18 38.38
CA LEU A 42 15.41 21.60 37.23
C LEU A 42 16.23 21.75 35.96
N VAL A 43 16.81 22.95 35.72
CA VAL A 43 17.67 23.22 34.55
C VAL A 43 18.93 22.34 34.60
N THR A 44 19.58 22.18 35.74
CA THR A 44 20.75 21.28 35.85
C THR A 44 20.38 19.81 35.70
N ARG A 45 19.20 19.38 36.13
CA ARG A 45 18.70 18.03 35.89
C ARG A 45 18.35 17.78 34.42
N LEU A 46 17.74 18.75 33.73
CA LEU A 46 17.45 18.61 32.29
C LEU A 46 18.75 18.72 31.45
N SER A 47 19.70 19.53 31.82
CA SER A 47 21.00 19.66 31.12
C SER A 47 21.91 18.47 31.36
N GLY A 48 21.79 17.78 32.50
CA GLY A 48 22.54 16.56 32.83
C GLY A 48 22.07 15.32 32.08
N ALA A 49 20.84 15.33 31.56
CA ALA A 49 20.29 14.21 30.75
C ALA A 49 20.74 14.24 29.28
N ALA A 50 21.42 15.28 28.84
CA ALA A 50 21.88 15.43 27.45
C ALA A 50 23.37 15.07 27.24
N SER A 51 24.05 14.54 28.28
CA SER A 51 25.44 14.08 28.18
C SER A 51 25.54 12.57 28.31
N GLU A 52 24.68 11.84 27.59
CA GLU A 52 24.96 10.44 27.27
C GLU A 52 25.95 10.42 26.09
N ALA A 53 27.08 9.81 26.40
CA ALA A 53 28.20 9.63 25.50
C ALA A 53 27.76 9.30 24.08
N SER A 54 28.19 10.11 23.12
CA SER A 54 28.24 9.73 21.72
C SER A 54 29.04 8.43 21.65
N ALA A 55 28.33 7.28 21.59
CA ALA A 55 28.92 6.04 21.15
C ALA A 55 29.56 6.34 19.77
N PRO A 56 30.78 5.86 19.49
CA PRO A 56 31.36 6.04 18.18
C PRO A 56 30.34 5.51 17.16
N ALA A 57 29.98 6.36 16.20
CA ALA A 57 29.07 5.99 15.11
C ALA A 57 29.61 4.67 14.54
N ALA A 58 28.87 3.60 14.72
CA ALA A 58 29.18 2.35 14.04
C ALA A 58 29.21 2.71 12.57
N THR A 59 30.39 2.56 11.96
CA THR A 59 30.55 2.63 10.50
C THR A 59 29.45 1.76 9.94
N PRO A 60 28.56 2.26 9.04
CA PRO A 60 27.53 1.43 8.48
C PRO A 60 28.24 0.23 7.85
N SER A 61 28.09 -0.93 8.47
CA SER A 61 28.50 -2.18 7.85
C SER A 61 27.81 -2.22 6.50
N PRO A 62 28.49 -2.44 5.38
CA PRO A 62 27.81 -2.55 4.11
C PRO A 62 26.70 -3.58 4.31
N SER A 63 25.44 -3.13 4.21
CA SER A 63 24.31 -4.03 4.17
C SER A 63 24.65 -5.08 3.12
N PRO A 64 24.51 -6.37 3.40
CA PRO A 64 24.73 -7.37 2.38
C PRO A 64 23.89 -6.94 1.18
N THR A 65 24.53 -6.77 0.04
CA THR A 65 23.84 -6.54 -1.24
C THR A 65 22.97 -7.77 -1.40
N SER A 66 21.69 -7.64 -1.01
CA SER A 66 20.75 -8.73 -1.13
C SER A 66 20.54 -8.92 -2.63
N THR A 67 21.18 -9.89 -3.19
CA THR A 67 20.90 -10.49 -4.50
C THR A 67 19.54 -11.21 -4.40
N GLY A 68 18.54 -10.59 -3.78
CA GLY A 68 17.34 -11.30 -3.45
C GLY A 68 16.10 -10.52 -3.88
N ASN A 69 15.45 -9.97 -2.92
CA ASN A 69 14.12 -9.42 -3.09
C ASN A 69 14.18 -7.94 -3.44
N LEU A 70 13.36 -7.52 -4.41
CA LEU A 70 13.13 -6.12 -4.69
C LEU A 70 12.17 -5.54 -3.64
N THR A 71 12.26 -4.24 -3.40
CA THR A 71 11.22 -3.52 -2.67
C THR A 71 9.98 -3.35 -3.55
N VAL A 72 8.80 -3.16 -2.96
CA VAL A 72 7.55 -2.92 -3.72
C VAL A 72 7.71 -1.77 -4.73
N PRO A 73 8.29 -0.60 -4.36
CA PRO A 73 8.58 0.44 -5.35
C PRO A 73 9.51 -0.02 -6.48
N GLY A 74 10.52 -0.86 -6.17
CA GLY A 74 11.44 -1.39 -7.18
C GLY A 74 10.77 -2.39 -8.13
N ILE A 75 9.85 -3.22 -7.62
CA ILE A 75 9.01 -4.10 -8.44
C ILE A 75 8.12 -3.28 -9.35
N TYR A 76 7.43 -2.28 -8.79
CA TYR A 76 6.56 -1.39 -9.54
C TYR A 76 7.29 -0.70 -10.69
N GLN A 77 8.41 -0.04 -10.42
CA GLN A 77 9.21 0.66 -11.44
C GLN A 77 9.67 -0.26 -12.57
N ARG A 78 9.96 -1.52 -12.25
CA ARG A 78 10.41 -2.51 -13.23
C ARG A 78 9.27 -3.03 -14.11
N VAL A 79 8.09 -3.28 -13.53
CA VAL A 79 7.02 -4.05 -14.18
C VAL A 79 5.88 -3.18 -14.70
N ALA A 80 5.63 -2.00 -14.11
CA ALA A 80 4.56 -1.10 -14.59
C ALA A 80 4.63 -0.80 -16.09
N PRO A 81 5.81 -0.64 -16.73
CA PRO A 81 5.88 -0.46 -18.18
C PRO A 81 5.37 -1.65 -19.00
N SER A 82 5.28 -2.84 -18.41
CA SER A 82 4.74 -4.05 -19.05
C SER A 82 3.23 -4.23 -18.82
N VAL A 83 2.62 -3.41 -17.93
CA VAL A 83 1.18 -3.50 -17.63
C VAL A 83 0.41 -2.61 -18.61
N VAL A 84 -0.69 -3.11 -19.12
CA VAL A 84 -1.57 -2.39 -20.03
C VAL A 84 -2.98 -2.32 -19.48
N ILE A 85 -3.74 -1.31 -19.90
CA ILE A 85 -5.18 -1.25 -19.69
C ILE A 85 -5.84 -1.98 -20.86
N VAL A 86 -6.73 -2.91 -20.56
CA VAL A 86 -7.57 -3.59 -21.54
C VAL A 86 -8.99 -3.08 -21.39
N ARG A 87 -9.56 -2.56 -22.46
CA ARG A 87 -10.91 -1.98 -22.48
C ARG A 87 -11.74 -2.57 -23.61
N THR A 88 -12.95 -2.97 -23.27
CA THR A 88 -14.01 -3.29 -24.23
C THR A 88 -15.19 -2.32 -24.06
N SER A 89 -16.30 -2.53 -24.77
CA SER A 89 -17.52 -1.75 -24.57
C SER A 89 -18.21 -2.06 -23.21
N HIS A 90 -17.88 -3.19 -22.60
CA HIS A 90 -18.57 -3.71 -21.41
C HIS A 90 -17.68 -3.74 -20.18
N GLU A 91 -16.36 -3.98 -20.35
CA GLU A 91 -15.43 -4.26 -19.29
C GLU A 91 -14.18 -3.39 -19.35
N LEU A 92 -13.60 -3.15 -18.18
CA LEU A 92 -12.29 -2.57 -17.98
C LEU A 92 -11.45 -3.55 -17.16
N GLY A 93 -10.29 -3.90 -17.69
CA GLY A 93 -9.33 -4.76 -17.02
C GLY A 93 -7.90 -4.30 -17.23
N ALA A 94 -7.00 -5.15 -16.83
CA ALA A 94 -5.56 -5.01 -17.05
C ALA A 94 -5.05 -6.13 -17.97
N GLY A 95 -3.82 -6.00 -18.41
CA GLY A 95 -3.08 -7.05 -19.10
C GLY A 95 -1.59 -6.89 -18.83
N VAL A 96 -0.82 -7.90 -19.15
CA VAL A 96 0.64 -7.87 -19.04
C VAL A 96 1.28 -8.30 -20.34
N ILE A 97 2.24 -7.50 -20.82
CA ILE A 97 3.04 -7.83 -22.00
C ILE A 97 4.02 -8.94 -21.59
N VAL A 98 3.97 -10.08 -22.28
CA VAL A 98 4.75 -11.27 -21.95
C VAL A 98 5.80 -11.64 -22.99
N ALA A 99 5.83 -10.95 -24.11
CA ALA A 99 6.82 -11.15 -25.16
C ALA A 99 7.19 -9.83 -25.87
N ASP A 100 8.35 -9.81 -26.49
CA ASP A 100 8.90 -8.60 -27.17
C ASP A 100 8.14 -8.20 -28.43
N ASP A 101 7.30 -9.09 -28.97
CA ASP A 101 6.37 -8.80 -30.06
C ASP A 101 5.10 -8.07 -29.58
N GLY A 102 5.00 -7.76 -28.28
CA GLY A 102 3.87 -7.08 -27.67
C GLY A 102 2.70 -8.01 -27.32
N THR A 103 2.89 -9.32 -27.37
CA THR A 103 1.87 -10.28 -26.92
C THR A 103 1.46 -9.99 -25.48
N ILE A 104 0.15 -9.92 -25.24
CA ILE A 104 -0.43 -9.54 -23.93
C ILE A 104 -1.24 -10.73 -23.39
N LEU A 105 -1.07 -11.07 -22.11
CA LEU A 105 -2.00 -11.90 -21.36
C LEU A 105 -2.99 -11.02 -20.60
N THR A 106 -4.24 -11.46 -20.53
CA THR A 106 -5.33 -10.83 -19.77
C THR A 106 -6.29 -11.90 -19.27
N ALA A 107 -7.29 -11.53 -18.47
CA ALA A 107 -8.38 -12.44 -18.10
C ALA A 107 -9.39 -12.56 -19.25
N ASP A 108 -9.90 -13.77 -19.49
CA ASP A 108 -10.85 -14.04 -20.61
C ASP A 108 -12.16 -13.28 -20.41
N HIS A 109 -12.71 -13.22 -19.19
CA HIS A 109 -13.96 -12.52 -18.93
C HIS A 109 -13.91 -11.03 -19.32
N VAL A 110 -12.74 -10.38 -19.24
CA VAL A 110 -12.56 -8.96 -19.64
C VAL A 110 -12.91 -8.77 -21.11
N ILE A 111 -12.71 -9.79 -21.93
CA ILE A 111 -12.92 -9.74 -23.39
C ILE A 111 -14.11 -10.59 -23.88
N ALA A 112 -14.67 -11.42 -23.02
CA ALA A 112 -15.74 -12.40 -23.36
C ALA A 112 -17.03 -11.75 -23.87
N GLY A 113 -17.30 -10.48 -23.46
CA GLY A 113 -18.44 -9.71 -23.96
C GLY A 113 -18.37 -9.36 -25.45
N GLY A 114 -17.25 -9.62 -26.11
CA GLY A 114 -17.01 -9.34 -27.52
C GLY A 114 -16.86 -7.85 -27.83
N GLY A 115 -16.86 -7.54 -29.12
CA GLY A 115 -16.69 -6.17 -29.61
C GLY A 115 -15.22 -5.76 -29.81
N ALA A 116 -15.00 -4.47 -29.98
CA ALA A 116 -13.66 -3.93 -30.18
C ALA A 116 -12.88 -3.95 -28.84
N ILE A 117 -11.66 -4.48 -28.89
CA ILE A 117 -10.72 -4.47 -27.78
C ILE A 117 -9.70 -3.36 -28.01
N THR A 118 -9.56 -2.47 -27.05
CA THR A 118 -8.55 -1.42 -27.04
C THR A 118 -7.57 -1.66 -25.91
N VAL A 119 -6.29 -1.59 -26.20
CA VAL A 119 -5.22 -1.63 -25.21
C VAL A 119 -4.56 -0.27 -25.09
N THR A 120 -4.27 0.17 -23.88
CA THR A 120 -3.50 1.39 -23.60
C THR A 120 -2.23 1.00 -22.88
N PHE A 121 -1.10 1.34 -23.46
CA PHE A 121 0.24 1.09 -22.91
C PHE A 121 0.62 2.16 -21.88
N ALA A 122 1.64 1.87 -21.09
CA ALA A 122 2.11 2.75 -20.02
C ALA A 122 2.57 4.14 -20.51
N ASP A 123 3.01 4.27 -21.77
CA ASP A 123 3.36 5.56 -22.41
C ASP A 123 2.14 6.35 -22.93
N GLY A 124 0.92 5.82 -22.72
CA GLY A 124 -0.33 6.40 -23.22
C GLY A 124 -0.67 6.04 -24.66
N THR A 125 0.19 5.30 -25.37
CA THR A 125 -0.14 4.77 -26.71
C THR A 125 -1.35 3.86 -26.61
N THR A 126 -2.32 4.04 -27.52
CA THR A 126 -3.50 3.18 -27.64
C THR A 126 -3.49 2.42 -28.94
N ALA A 127 -3.97 1.17 -28.90
CA ALA A 127 -4.10 0.34 -30.09
C ALA A 127 -5.34 -0.56 -29.97
N ASN A 128 -5.95 -0.90 -31.12
CA ASN A 128 -6.87 -2.03 -31.17
C ASN A 128 -6.08 -3.33 -30.98
N ALA A 129 -6.70 -4.32 -30.37
CA ALA A 129 -6.11 -5.64 -30.23
C ALA A 129 -7.05 -6.73 -30.76
N THR A 130 -6.45 -7.83 -31.17
CA THR A 130 -7.18 -9.04 -31.60
C THR A 130 -6.90 -10.19 -30.62
N VAL A 131 -7.88 -11.05 -30.43
CA VAL A 131 -7.72 -12.27 -29.63
C VAL A 131 -6.94 -13.30 -30.43
N ALA A 132 -5.75 -13.66 -29.95
CA ALA A 132 -4.94 -14.72 -30.54
C ALA A 132 -5.33 -16.10 -30.00
N ALA A 133 -5.64 -16.16 -28.71
CA ALA A 133 -6.13 -17.36 -28.02
C ALA A 133 -7.01 -16.97 -26.84
N ALA A 134 -7.96 -17.81 -26.50
CA ALA A 134 -8.80 -17.68 -25.33
C ALA A 134 -9.00 -19.06 -24.68
N ASN A 135 -8.95 -19.11 -23.37
CA ASN A 135 -9.22 -20.30 -22.57
C ASN A 135 -10.22 -19.98 -21.47
N PRO A 136 -11.53 -20.02 -21.75
CA PRO A 136 -12.57 -19.71 -20.77
C PRO A 136 -12.54 -20.63 -19.54
N LYS A 137 -11.96 -21.85 -19.64
CA LYS A 137 -11.86 -22.78 -18.50
C LYS A 137 -10.81 -22.35 -17.47
N LEU A 138 -9.86 -21.56 -17.88
CA LEU A 138 -8.82 -20.99 -17.01
C LEU A 138 -9.02 -19.49 -16.80
N ASP A 139 -10.00 -18.89 -17.46
CA ASP A 139 -10.21 -17.45 -17.49
C ASP A 139 -8.96 -16.66 -17.93
N VAL A 140 -8.30 -17.09 -19.00
CA VAL A 140 -7.11 -16.41 -19.55
C VAL A 140 -7.24 -16.26 -21.07
N ALA A 141 -6.86 -15.09 -21.57
CA ALA A 141 -6.79 -14.80 -23.00
C ALA A 141 -5.45 -14.17 -23.39
N THR A 142 -5.08 -14.35 -24.66
CA THR A 142 -3.92 -13.76 -25.29
C THR A 142 -4.36 -12.77 -26.33
N LEU A 143 -3.81 -11.55 -26.29
CA LEU A 143 -4.11 -10.47 -27.22
C LEU A 143 -2.87 -10.09 -28.02
N ILE A 144 -3.10 -9.74 -29.29
CA ILE A 144 -2.09 -9.13 -30.16
C ILE A 144 -2.54 -7.70 -30.51
N PRO A 145 -1.79 -6.67 -30.11
CA PRO A 145 -2.11 -5.29 -30.45
C PRO A 145 -1.77 -5.00 -31.91
N ALA A 146 -2.61 -4.21 -32.58
CA ALA A 146 -2.40 -3.81 -33.98
C ALA A 146 -1.25 -2.80 -34.15
N LYS A 147 -0.84 -2.15 -33.05
CA LYS A 147 0.25 -1.18 -33.01
C LYS A 147 0.96 -1.28 -31.66
N LEU A 148 2.28 -1.19 -31.70
CA LEU A 148 3.13 -1.19 -30.51
C LEU A 148 3.52 0.24 -30.08
N PRO A 149 3.83 0.48 -28.82
CA PRO A 149 4.47 1.69 -28.34
C PRO A 149 5.88 1.81 -28.92
N GLN A 150 6.52 2.96 -28.71
CA GLN A 150 7.89 3.15 -29.20
C GLN A 150 8.90 2.21 -28.51
N VAL A 151 8.65 1.89 -27.26
CA VAL A 151 9.45 0.93 -26.48
C VAL A 151 8.51 -0.11 -25.90
N VAL A 152 8.72 -1.37 -26.26
CA VAL A 152 8.03 -2.53 -25.66
C VAL A 152 8.88 -3.04 -24.51
N VAL A 153 8.26 -3.17 -23.34
CA VAL A 153 8.87 -3.79 -22.15
C VAL A 153 8.07 -5.03 -21.82
N SER A 154 8.65 -6.20 -22.07
CA SER A 154 8.03 -7.46 -21.67
C SER A 154 8.34 -7.80 -20.22
N ALA A 155 7.36 -8.33 -19.50
CA ALA A 155 7.54 -8.77 -18.12
C ALA A 155 8.34 -10.08 -18.07
N THR A 156 9.21 -10.21 -17.09
CA THR A 156 9.89 -11.48 -16.82
C THR A 156 8.90 -12.47 -16.21
N LEU A 157 8.80 -13.66 -16.78
CA LEU A 157 7.95 -14.72 -16.26
C LEU A 157 8.67 -15.48 -15.15
N GLY A 158 7.91 -15.83 -14.11
CA GLY A 158 8.39 -16.58 -12.96
C GLY A 158 8.03 -18.07 -13.05
N GLY A 159 8.25 -18.73 -11.94
CA GLY A 159 7.93 -20.15 -11.75
C GLY A 159 7.00 -20.37 -10.57
N GLY A 160 7.30 -21.39 -9.76
CA GLY A 160 6.49 -21.81 -8.63
C GLY A 160 6.21 -20.71 -7.61
N ALA A 161 5.19 -20.97 -6.84
CA ALA A 161 4.67 -20.10 -5.79
C ALA A 161 4.63 -20.89 -4.47
N ASP A 162 5.05 -20.29 -3.37
CA ASP A 162 5.01 -20.90 -2.04
C ASP A 162 4.05 -20.15 -1.13
N VAL A 163 3.29 -20.88 -0.31
CA VAL A 163 2.41 -20.25 0.69
C VAL A 163 3.24 -19.43 1.68
N GLY A 164 2.80 -18.20 1.94
CA GLY A 164 3.50 -17.22 2.78
C GLY A 164 4.53 -16.37 2.03
N ALA A 165 4.83 -16.66 0.75
CA ALA A 165 5.70 -15.82 -0.05
C ALA A 165 5.06 -14.45 -0.32
N SER A 166 5.88 -13.40 -0.30
CA SER A 166 5.43 -12.03 -0.61
C SER A 166 5.05 -11.90 -2.09
N VAL A 167 3.94 -11.22 -2.35
CA VAL A 167 3.45 -10.93 -3.69
C VAL A 167 3.09 -9.46 -3.87
N VAL A 168 3.12 -9.02 -5.11
CA VAL A 168 2.68 -7.69 -5.54
C VAL A 168 1.71 -7.86 -6.71
N ALA A 169 0.58 -7.16 -6.66
CA ALA A 169 -0.35 -7.07 -7.78
C ALA A 169 -0.31 -5.65 -8.36
N ILE A 170 -0.32 -5.56 -9.69
CA ILE A 170 -0.43 -4.30 -10.43
C ILE A 170 -1.63 -4.38 -11.36
N GLY A 171 -2.46 -3.33 -11.39
CA GLY A 171 -3.66 -3.30 -12.21
C GLY A 171 -4.31 -1.92 -12.22
N ASN A 172 -5.55 -1.87 -12.70
CA ASN A 172 -6.29 -0.62 -12.88
C ASN A 172 -7.63 -0.64 -12.12
N PRO A 173 -7.62 -0.92 -10.80
CA PRO A 173 -8.83 -1.06 -10.03
C PRO A 173 -9.69 0.21 -10.11
N LEU A 174 -10.98 0.04 -10.40
CA LEU A 174 -11.95 1.15 -10.48
C LEU A 174 -11.55 2.25 -11.48
N GLY A 175 -10.69 1.94 -12.47
CA GLY A 175 -10.17 2.92 -13.41
C GLY A 175 -9.01 3.77 -12.87
N LEU A 176 -8.52 3.49 -11.67
CA LEU A 176 -7.28 4.07 -11.14
C LEU A 176 -6.10 3.34 -11.79
N THR A 177 -5.46 3.99 -12.74
CA THR A 177 -4.36 3.42 -13.53
C THR A 177 -3.14 3.15 -12.64
N ASP A 178 -2.42 2.06 -12.96
CA ASP A 178 -1.13 1.71 -12.35
C ASP A 178 -1.15 1.56 -10.83
N SER A 179 -2.28 1.09 -10.28
CA SER A 179 -2.38 0.83 -8.85
C SER A 179 -1.56 -0.40 -8.47
N VAL A 180 -0.82 -0.30 -7.39
CA VAL A 180 -0.01 -1.37 -6.83
C VAL A 180 -0.51 -1.75 -5.43
N SER A 181 -0.59 -3.04 -5.16
CA SER A 181 -0.86 -3.59 -3.84
C SER A 181 0.12 -4.71 -3.51
N ALA A 182 0.34 -4.97 -2.23
CA ALA A 182 1.24 -6.01 -1.77
C ALA A 182 0.55 -6.87 -0.70
N GLY A 183 0.93 -8.14 -0.67
CA GLY A 183 0.41 -9.12 0.25
C GLY A 183 1.26 -10.39 0.24
N VAL A 184 0.63 -11.52 0.57
CA VAL A 184 1.25 -12.84 0.58
C VAL A 184 0.38 -13.87 -0.16
N ILE A 185 0.99 -14.96 -0.59
CA ILE A 185 0.26 -16.14 -1.06
C ILE A 185 -0.40 -16.79 0.16
N SER A 186 -1.73 -16.80 0.16
CA SER A 186 -2.53 -17.37 1.25
C SER A 186 -2.83 -18.86 1.04
N GLY A 187 -2.73 -19.37 -0.19
CA GLY A 187 -2.95 -20.76 -0.51
C GLY A 187 -2.71 -21.07 -1.98
N LEU A 188 -2.53 -22.34 -2.26
CA LEU A 188 -2.33 -22.87 -3.61
C LEU A 188 -3.40 -23.91 -3.92
N ASP A 189 -3.55 -24.22 -5.20
CA ASP A 189 -4.49 -25.22 -5.72
C ASP A 189 -5.94 -25.00 -5.23
N ARG A 190 -6.36 -23.73 -5.23
CA ARG A 190 -7.70 -23.33 -4.78
C ARG A 190 -8.72 -23.50 -5.91
N THR A 191 -9.92 -23.83 -5.49
CA THR A 191 -11.12 -23.72 -6.35
C THR A 191 -11.94 -22.54 -5.88
N ALA A 192 -12.36 -21.70 -6.80
CA ALA A 192 -13.20 -20.54 -6.54
C ALA A 192 -14.42 -20.56 -7.48
N ASP A 193 -15.58 -20.31 -6.90
CA ASP A 193 -16.80 -19.99 -7.63
C ASP A 193 -16.86 -18.48 -7.81
N THR A 194 -17.00 -18.04 -9.03
CA THR A 194 -17.04 -16.62 -9.43
C THR A 194 -18.23 -16.36 -10.32
N ASP A 195 -18.56 -15.12 -10.59
CA ASP A 195 -19.62 -14.74 -11.53
C ASP A 195 -19.35 -15.22 -12.97
N HIS A 196 -18.09 -15.56 -13.26
CA HIS A 196 -17.64 -16.05 -14.58
C HIS A 196 -17.49 -17.58 -14.65
N GLY A 197 -17.72 -18.28 -13.54
CA GLY A 197 -17.65 -19.74 -13.46
C GLY A 197 -16.82 -20.26 -12.29
N THR A 198 -16.70 -21.58 -12.22
CA THR A 198 -15.87 -22.29 -11.24
C THR A 198 -14.48 -22.54 -11.82
N PHE A 199 -13.45 -22.03 -11.20
CA PHE A 199 -12.06 -22.19 -11.60
C PHE A 199 -11.27 -22.95 -10.54
N SER A 200 -10.36 -23.82 -10.96
CA SER A 200 -9.54 -24.65 -10.07
C SER A 200 -8.04 -24.46 -10.35
N GLY A 201 -7.21 -24.87 -9.40
CA GLY A 201 -5.75 -24.75 -9.52
C GLY A 201 -5.24 -23.33 -9.30
N LEU A 202 -6.03 -22.47 -8.62
CA LEU A 202 -5.74 -21.06 -8.44
C LEU A 202 -4.74 -20.81 -7.31
N ILE A 203 -3.96 -19.73 -7.46
CA ILE A 203 -3.20 -19.08 -6.38
C ILE A 203 -4.17 -18.17 -5.63
N GLN A 204 -4.33 -18.37 -4.32
CA GLN A 204 -5.01 -17.45 -3.43
C GLN A 204 -4.01 -16.48 -2.81
N PHE A 205 -4.33 -15.19 -2.76
CA PHE A 205 -3.48 -14.14 -2.18
C PHE A 205 -4.33 -13.06 -1.50
N ASP A 206 -3.70 -12.22 -0.68
CA ASP A 206 -4.36 -11.16 0.10
C ASP A 206 -3.94 -9.72 -0.30
N ALA A 207 -3.11 -9.57 -1.33
CA ALA A 207 -2.90 -8.24 -1.94
C ALA A 207 -4.23 -7.69 -2.46
N SER A 208 -4.54 -6.43 -2.14
CA SER A 208 -5.84 -5.82 -2.49
C SER A 208 -6.03 -5.73 -4.00
N VAL A 209 -7.08 -6.34 -4.50
CA VAL A 209 -7.52 -6.27 -5.90
C VAL A 209 -9.01 -5.92 -5.96
N ASN A 210 -9.44 -5.28 -7.04
CA ASN A 210 -10.83 -4.87 -7.25
C ASN A 210 -11.15 -4.98 -8.75
N PRO A 211 -12.42 -4.85 -9.18
CA PRO A 211 -12.77 -4.78 -10.58
C PRO A 211 -11.87 -3.81 -11.36
N GLY A 212 -11.28 -4.27 -12.46
CA GLY A 212 -10.24 -3.57 -13.21
C GLY A 212 -8.80 -4.05 -12.92
N SER A 213 -8.58 -4.84 -11.85
CA SER A 213 -7.31 -5.56 -11.64
C SER A 213 -7.25 -6.87 -12.41
N SER A 214 -8.38 -7.40 -12.87
CA SER A 214 -8.49 -8.63 -13.67
C SER A 214 -7.63 -8.56 -14.92
N GLY A 215 -6.84 -9.60 -15.19
CA GLY A 215 -5.87 -9.66 -16.27
C GLY A 215 -4.49 -9.09 -15.93
N GLY A 216 -4.36 -8.36 -14.82
CA GLY A 216 -3.08 -7.84 -14.35
C GLY A 216 -2.16 -8.92 -13.77
N PRO A 217 -0.85 -8.66 -13.69
CA PRO A 217 0.12 -9.60 -13.15
C PRO A 217 0.05 -9.71 -11.62
N LEU A 218 0.15 -10.94 -11.12
CA LEU A 218 0.60 -11.25 -9.77
C LEU A 218 2.10 -11.55 -9.82
N LEU A 219 2.89 -10.83 -9.02
CA LEU A 219 4.35 -10.80 -9.08
C LEU A 219 4.96 -11.40 -7.81
N ASP A 220 6.09 -12.07 -7.96
CA ASP A 220 6.92 -12.47 -6.81
C ASP A 220 7.83 -11.32 -6.31
N ALA A 221 8.58 -11.58 -5.23
CA ALA A 221 9.51 -10.62 -4.65
C ALA A 221 10.69 -10.22 -5.56
N HIS A 222 10.85 -10.85 -6.72
CA HIS A 222 11.84 -10.50 -7.75
C HIS A 222 11.23 -9.69 -8.89
N GLY A 223 9.91 -9.44 -8.86
CA GLY A 223 9.16 -8.77 -9.93
C GLY A 223 8.91 -9.67 -11.14
N ARG A 224 8.87 -11.00 -10.95
CA ARG A 224 8.52 -11.95 -11.99
C ARG A 224 7.05 -12.29 -11.91
N VAL A 225 6.38 -12.41 -13.05
CA VAL A 225 4.97 -12.78 -13.13
C VAL A 225 4.81 -14.26 -12.76
N ILE A 226 4.10 -14.53 -11.67
CA ILE A 226 3.79 -15.90 -11.19
C ILE A 226 2.34 -16.28 -11.46
N GLY A 227 1.48 -15.31 -11.79
CA GLY A 227 0.08 -15.57 -12.13
C GLY A 227 -0.59 -14.35 -12.77
N ILE A 228 -1.78 -14.60 -13.32
CA ILE A 228 -2.69 -13.59 -13.89
C ILE A 228 -3.90 -13.47 -12.96
N VAL A 229 -4.16 -12.27 -12.46
CA VAL A 229 -5.31 -11.99 -11.58
C VAL A 229 -6.60 -12.19 -12.34
N VAL A 230 -7.51 -13.01 -11.81
CA VAL A 230 -8.76 -13.34 -12.51
C VAL A 230 -10.00 -13.02 -11.68
N SER A 231 -9.93 -13.03 -10.35
CA SER A 231 -11.10 -12.82 -9.52
C SER A 231 -10.74 -12.40 -8.10
N LEU A 232 -11.76 -11.93 -7.39
CA LEU A 232 -11.78 -11.77 -5.94
C LEU A 232 -12.90 -12.65 -5.37
N ALA A 233 -12.76 -13.09 -4.12
CA ALA A 233 -13.89 -13.67 -3.42
C ALA A 233 -14.83 -12.53 -3.03
N ALA A 234 -16.06 -12.60 -3.51
CA ALA A 234 -17.13 -11.68 -3.18
C ALA A 234 -18.14 -12.39 -2.27
N PRO A 235 -17.95 -12.40 -0.94
CA PRO A 235 -18.96 -12.88 -0.02
C PRO A 235 -20.22 -12.04 -0.22
N ASP A 236 -21.37 -12.69 -0.35
CA ASP A 236 -22.69 -12.04 -0.44
C ASP A 236 -22.93 -11.22 -1.75
N GLY A 237 -22.22 -11.50 -2.84
CA GLY A 237 -22.44 -10.85 -4.14
C GLY A 237 -22.10 -9.36 -4.15
N GLN A 238 -21.25 -8.90 -3.27
CA GLN A 238 -20.71 -7.53 -3.32
C GLN A 238 -19.35 -7.55 -4.03
N ASP A 239 -19.19 -6.74 -5.09
CA ASP A 239 -17.94 -6.59 -5.86
C ASP A 239 -16.85 -5.84 -5.06
N ALA A 240 -16.67 -6.20 -3.78
CA ALA A 240 -15.72 -5.58 -2.90
C ALA A 240 -14.69 -6.59 -2.40
N PHE A 241 -13.41 -6.20 -2.41
CA PHE A 241 -12.32 -7.02 -1.91
C PHE A 241 -12.50 -7.35 -0.42
N ALA A 242 -12.63 -8.63 -0.10
CA ALA A 242 -12.77 -9.15 1.26
C ALA A 242 -11.47 -9.76 1.81
N GLY A 243 -10.30 -9.38 1.30
CA GLY A 243 -9.02 -9.95 1.71
C GLY A 243 -8.65 -11.23 0.97
N ILE A 244 -9.36 -11.60 -0.10
CA ILE A 244 -9.13 -12.82 -0.86
C ILE A 244 -9.16 -12.50 -2.36
N GLY A 245 -8.01 -12.62 -3.01
CA GLY A 245 -7.86 -12.56 -4.46
C GLY A 245 -7.40 -13.91 -5.02
N PHE A 246 -7.67 -14.14 -6.31
CA PHE A 246 -7.29 -15.34 -7.03
C PHE A 246 -6.54 -15.01 -8.31
N ALA A 247 -5.55 -15.83 -8.63
CA ALA A 247 -4.79 -15.73 -9.86
C ALA A 247 -4.59 -17.11 -10.48
N VAL A 248 -4.63 -17.17 -11.80
CA VAL A 248 -4.22 -18.36 -12.56
C VAL A 248 -2.70 -18.43 -12.58
N PRO A 249 -2.08 -19.56 -12.20
CA PRO A 249 -0.63 -19.73 -12.29
C PRO A 249 -0.11 -19.46 -13.69
N ILE A 250 1.02 -18.77 -13.83
CA ILE A 250 1.56 -18.37 -15.14
C ILE A 250 1.86 -19.57 -16.04
N GLY A 251 2.32 -20.70 -15.49
CA GLY A 251 2.54 -21.93 -16.24
C GLY A 251 1.25 -22.48 -16.88
N SER A 252 0.12 -22.40 -16.18
CA SER A 252 -1.20 -22.79 -16.69
C SER A 252 -1.71 -21.78 -17.74
N ALA A 253 -1.50 -20.48 -17.51
CA ALA A 253 -1.89 -19.41 -18.43
C ALA A 253 -1.19 -19.50 -19.79
N LEU A 254 0.03 -20.03 -19.83
CA LEU A 254 0.82 -20.24 -21.06
C LEU A 254 0.56 -21.61 -21.73
N GLY A 255 -0.39 -22.39 -21.24
CA GLY A 255 -0.72 -23.71 -21.80
C GLY A 255 0.20 -24.85 -21.32
N GLY A 256 1.08 -24.59 -20.35
CA GLY A 256 1.81 -25.60 -19.60
C GLY A 256 0.87 -26.25 -18.58
N GLY A 257 0.82 -27.59 -18.53
CA GLY A 257 -0.16 -28.39 -17.79
C GLY A 257 -0.42 -27.95 -16.34
N THR A 258 -1.58 -28.39 -15.84
CA THR A 258 -2.12 -28.13 -14.51
C THR A 258 -1.19 -28.64 -13.39
N GLY A 259 -0.39 -27.74 -12.78
CA GLY A 259 0.37 -28.02 -11.58
C GLY A 259 1.09 -26.80 -11.07
N PRO A 260 1.01 -26.48 -9.75
CA PRO A 260 1.84 -25.48 -9.17
C PRO A 260 3.30 -26.02 -9.13
N GLY A 261 4.16 -25.56 -10.05
CA GLY A 261 5.59 -25.78 -9.89
C GLY A 261 6.36 -26.47 -11.00
N THR A 262 5.82 -26.73 -12.17
CA THR A 262 6.63 -27.18 -13.31
C THR A 262 6.63 -26.15 -14.43
N GLY A 263 7.32 -25.05 -14.19
CA GLY A 263 7.77 -24.18 -15.28
C GLY A 263 8.85 -24.90 -16.11
N PRO A 264 9.01 -24.57 -17.41
CA PRO A 264 10.09 -25.14 -18.21
C PRO A 264 11.42 -24.81 -17.54
N GLN A 265 12.19 -25.83 -17.25
CA GLN A 265 13.60 -25.70 -16.85
C GLN A 265 14.38 -25.25 -18.09
N ILE A 266 14.83 -24.03 -18.12
CA ILE A 266 15.87 -23.56 -19.05
C ILE A 266 17.17 -23.50 -18.30
#